data_f24b4f5d0fa9880ee35d08663b68f35e
#
_entry.id   f24b4f5d0fa9880ee35d08663b68f35e
#
_cell.length_a   1.000
_cell.length_b   1.000
_cell.length_c   1.000
_cell.angle_alpha   90.00
_cell.angle_beta   90.00
_cell.angle_gamma   90.00
#
_symmetry.space_group_name_H-M   'P 1'
#
loop_
_entity.id
_entity.type
_entity.pdbx_description
1 polymer ?
#
loop_
_entity_poly.entity_id
_entity_poly.type
_entity_poly.pdbx_seq_one_letter_code
_entity_poly.pdbx_strand_id
1 'polypeptide(L)'
;MKLRIAFLSLMAACFFMVSCGGGDASVRDEARQAVTPAAAPTATAPTAPTAAPATPAAPAAPAGPTTVMTFDNLEYDYGTVTAGEKVQYAYKFKNTGSEPLIISNAKGSCGCTVPEWPKEPIAPGESSEILVQFDSSNKSGNQSKRVTLTSNTNPAQTFLTIKGIVNKPEAAQ
;
A
#
# COMPACT_ATOMS: atom_id res chain seq x y z
N MET A 1 46.79 -5.82 -10.67
CA MET A 1 46.61 -7.17 -11.20
C MET A 1 45.24 -7.21 -11.85
N LYS A 2 45.22 -7.31 -13.18
CA LYS A 2 44.04 -7.16 -14.02
C LYS A 2 43.37 -8.52 -14.15
N LEU A 3 42.13 -8.68 -13.78
CA LEU A 3 41.32 -9.83 -14.21
C LEU A 3 40.07 -9.36 -14.93
N ARG A 4 40.21 -9.34 -16.24
CA ARG A 4 39.12 -9.18 -17.20
C ARG A 4 38.49 -10.56 -17.39
N ILE A 5 37.23 -10.70 -17.07
CA ILE A 5 36.43 -11.84 -17.57
C ILE A 5 35.36 -11.27 -18.48
N ALA A 6 35.64 -11.44 -19.75
CA ALA A 6 34.68 -11.29 -20.83
C ALA A 6 33.80 -12.56 -20.84
N PHE A 7 32.49 -12.41 -20.78
CA PHE A 7 31.57 -13.44 -21.22
C PHE A 7 30.78 -12.94 -22.40
N LEU A 8 31.14 -13.56 -23.50
CA LEU A 8 30.60 -13.40 -24.82
C LEU A 8 29.35 -14.30 -24.97
N SER A 9 28.30 -13.73 -25.50
CA SER A 9 27.35 -14.30 -26.45
C SER A 9 26.65 -15.64 -26.11
N LEU A 10 25.31 -15.63 -26.09
CA LEU A 10 24.58 -16.50 -27.02
C LEU A 10 23.16 -15.98 -27.25
N MET A 11 22.90 -15.64 -28.50
CA MET A 11 21.59 -15.47 -29.14
C MET A 11 20.76 -16.74 -29.02
N ALA A 12 19.49 -16.61 -28.74
CA ALA A 12 18.49 -17.53 -29.29
C ALA A 12 17.16 -16.76 -29.47
N ALA A 13 16.92 -16.42 -30.73
CA ALA A 13 15.63 -15.99 -31.25
C ALA A 13 14.69 -17.21 -31.23
N CYS A 14 13.51 -17.05 -30.67
CA CYS A 14 12.35 -17.90 -30.97
C CYS A 14 11.17 -17.02 -31.32
N PHE A 15 11.01 -16.90 -32.63
CA PHE A 15 9.85 -16.46 -33.34
C PHE A 15 8.76 -17.51 -33.21
N PHE A 16 7.62 -17.19 -32.65
CA PHE A 16 6.41 -17.95 -32.84
C PHE A 16 5.27 -17.01 -33.21
N MET A 17 5.02 -16.98 -34.49
CA MET A 17 3.75 -16.57 -35.10
C MET A 17 2.77 -17.73 -35.04
N VAL A 18 1.57 -17.52 -34.60
CA VAL A 18 0.34 -18.19 -35.00
C VAL A 18 -0.79 -17.23 -34.62
N SER A 19 -1.37 -16.49 -35.51
CA SER A 19 -2.32 -16.79 -36.56
C SER A 19 -3.76 -17.06 -36.04
N CYS A 20 -4.62 -16.09 -36.38
CA CYS A 20 -5.99 -16.15 -36.90
C CYS A 20 -7.00 -17.17 -36.36
N GLY A 21 -8.20 -16.64 -36.19
CA GLY A 21 -9.50 -17.26 -36.23
C GLY A 21 -10.48 -16.43 -35.40
N GLY A 22 -11.41 -15.65 -35.86
CA GLY A 22 -12.29 -15.76 -37.03
C GLY A 22 -13.53 -16.55 -36.62
N GLY A 23 -14.66 -15.88 -36.41
CA GLY A 23 -15.96 -16.50 -36.16
C GLY A 23 -16.92 -15.47 -35.58
N ASP A 24 -17.51 -14.78 -36.31
CA ASP A 24 -18.80 -14.59 -36.97
C ASP A 24 -20.03 -15.30 -36.34
N ALA A 25 -21.09 -14.57 -36.45
CA ALA A 25 -22.50 -14.94 -36.49
C ALA A 25 -23.27 -14.70 -35.19
N SER A 26 -24.04 -13.57 -35.04
CA SER A 26 -25.28 -13.32 -35.78
C SER A 26 -26.31 -14.46 -35.71
N VAL A 27 -27.26 -14.34 -34.81
CA VAL A 27 -28.65 -14.82 -34.93
C VAL A 27 -29.46 -13.89 -34.00
N ARG A 28 -30.22 -12.89 -34.45
CA ARG A 28 -31.59 -12.94 -34.92
C ARG A 28 -32.43 -13.95 -34.10
N ASP A 29 -33.51 -13.64 -33.52
CA ASP A 29 -34.72 -13.05 -34.05
C ASP A 29 -35.80 -13.07 -32.96
N GLU A 30 -36.60 -12.03 -32.96
CA GLU A 30 -38.04 -11.97 -32.72
C GLU A 30 -38.68 -12.84 -31.61
N ALA A 31 -39.25 -12.16 -30.66
CA ALA A 31 -40.68 -12.37 -30.36
C ALA A 31 -41.29 -11.15 -29.68
N ARG A 32 -41.88 -10.38 -30.50
CA ARG A 32 -42.86 -9.32 -30.23
C ARG A 32 -44.15 -9.99 -29.72
N GLN A 33 -44.54 -9.73 -28.50
CA GLN A 33 -45.97 -9.82 -28.16
C GLN A 33 -46.35 -8.74 -27.17
N ALA A 34 -47.20 -7.87 -27.68
CA ALA A 34 -47.90 -6.84 -26.97
C ALA A 34 -49.01 -7.46 -26.08
N VAL A 35 -49.10 -6.99 -24.86
CA VAL A 35 -50.39 -6.96 -24.14
C VAL A 35 -50.44 -5.65 -23.33
N THR A 36 -51.36 -4.82 -23.68
CA THR A 36 -51.82 -3.59 -23.03
C THR A 36 -52.88 -3.90 -21.97
N PRO A 37 -53.46 -2.93 -21.27
CA PRO A 37 -53.10 -2.49 -19.93
C PRO A 37 -54.21 -2.80 -18.92
N ALA A 38 -53.88 -2.95 -17.67
CA ALA A 38 -54.90 -2.92 -16.61
C ALA A 38 -54.34 -2.21 -15.36
N ALA A 39 -55.08 -1.12 -15.06
CA ALA A 39 -55.37 -0.55 -13.76
C ALA A 39 -54.22 -0.44 -12.69
N ALA A 40 -53.94 0.80 -12.37
CA ALA A 40 -53.26 1.21 -11.16
C ALA A 40 -54.00 0.74 -9.89
N PRO A 41 -53.26 0.42 -8.85
CA PRO A 41 -53.54 0.97 -7.55
C PRO A 41 -52.38 1.79 -7.01
N THR A 42 -52.74 2.91 -6.48
CA THR A 42 -51.95 3.84 -5.66
C THR A 42 -51.21 3.07 -4.57
N ALA A 43 -49.92 2.91 -4.73
CA ALA A 43 -49.04 2.42 -3.67
C ALA A 43 -48.20 3.58 -3.16
N THR A 44 -48.50 3.98 -1.96
CA THR A 44 -47.76 4.89 -1.08
C THR A 44 -46.29 4.57 -1.15
N ALA A 45 -45.45 5.54 -1.54
CA ALA A 45 -44.01 5.45 -1.53
C ALA A 45 -43.52 5.24 -0.09
N PRO A 46 -42.75 4.17 0.22
CA PRO A 46 -42.03 4.16 1.45
C PRO A 46 -40.86 5.17 1.37
N THR A 47 -40.91 6.15 2.25
CA THR A 47 -39.84 7.09 2.53
C THR A 47 -38.55 6.30 2.75
N ALA A 48 -37.60 6.40 1.83
CA ALA A 48 -36.28 5.85 1.99
C ALA A 48 -35.62 6.49 3.24
N PRO A 49 -35.09 5.72 4.18
CA PRO A 49 -34.31 6.31 5.25
C PRO A 49 -33.07 6.97 4.63
N THR A 50 -32.96 8.27 4.83
CA THR A 50 -31.77 9.06 4.56
C THR A 50 -30.58 8.34 5.20
N ALA A 51 -29.72 7.74 4.38
CA ALA A 51 -28.47 7.18 4.84
C ALA A 51 -27.65 8.31 5.46
N ALA A 52 -27.52 8.32 6.77
CA ALA A 52 -26.57 9.16 7.47
C ALA A 52 -25.18 8.89 6.89
N PRO A 53 -24.33 9.91 6.71
CA PRO A 53 -22.95 9.70 6.26
C PRO A 53 -22.27 8.75 7.25
N ALA A 54 -21.81 7.61 6.73
CA ALA A 54 -21.07 6.63 7.51
C ALA A 54 -19.80 7.32 8.04
N THR A 55 -19.80 7.57 9.32
CA THR A 55 -18.59 7.96 10.06
C THR A 55 -17.53 6.89 9.77
N PRO A 56 -16.29 7.24 9.35
CA PRO A 56 -15.24 6.27 9.17
C PRO A 56 -15.10 5.46 10.45
N ALA A 57 -15.32 4.17 10.37
CA ALA A 57 -15.18 3.28 11.51
C ALA A 57 -13.77 3.43 12.07
N ALA A 58 -13.67 3.81 13.34
CA ALA A 58 -12.41 3.79 14.07
C ALA A 58 -11.82 2.38 13.95
N PRO A 59 -10.47 2.27 13.77
CA PRO A 59 -9.83 0.96 13.72
C PRO A 59 -10.24 0.12 14.92
N ALA A 60 -10.70 -1.09 14.65
CA ALA A 60 -11.10 -2.00 15.70
C ALA A 60 -9.93 -2.22 16.68
N ALA A 61 -10.20 -2.11 17.97
CA ALA A 61 -9.23 -2.45 19.00
C ALA A 61 -8.76 -3.90 18.82
N PRO A 62 -7.49 -4.23 19.08
CA PRO A 62 -6.98 -5.58 18.92
C PRO A 62 -7.76 -6.56 19.81
N ALA A 63 -8.23 -7.65 19.20
CA ALA A 63 -8.89 -8.73 19.93
C ALA A 63 -7.81 -9.63 20.56
N GLY A 64 -7.39 -9.32 21.79
CA GLY A 64 -6.38 -10.11 22.51
C GLY A 64 -5.56 -9.27 23.50
N PRO A 65 -4.58 -9.89 24.17
CA PRO A 65 -3.70 -9.19 25.09
C PRO A 65 -2.96 -8.07 24.36
N THR A 66 -2.96 -6.89 24.96
CA THR A 66 -2.30 -5.70 24.40
C THR A 66 -0.96 -5.46 25.06
N THR A 67 -0.02 -4.90 24.32
CA THR A 67 1.31 -4.54 24.78
C THR A 67 1.64 -3.08 24.48
N VAL A 68 2.85 -2.66 24.80
CA VAL A 68 3.34 -1.29 24.55
C VAL A 68 4.56 -1.33 23.64
N MET A 69 4.49 -0.57 22.55
CA MET A 69 5.61 -0.40 21.62
C MET A 69 6.15 1.03 21.74
N THR A 70 7.43 1.16 22.05
CA THR A 70 8.11 2.45 22.19
C THR A 70 9.14 2.59 21.10
N PHE A 71 9.05 3.68 20.33
CA PHE A 71 10.01 4.03 19.29
C PHE A 71 11.05 5.03 19.81
N ASP A 72 12.29 4.93 19.32
CA ASP A 72 13.31 5.94 19.54
C ASP A 72 12.95 7.25 18.82
N ASN A 73 12.46 7.13 17.57
CA ASN A 73 11.99 8.24 16.75
C ASN A 73 10.79 7.80 15.91
N LEU A 74 9.78 8.65 15.80
CA LEU A 74 8.61 8.42 14.93
C LEU A 74 8.72 9.19 13.61
N GLU A 75 9.69 10.07 13.50
CA GLU A 75 9.90 10.92 12.34
C GLU A 75 11.38 10.87 11.92
N TYR A 76 11.60 10.77 10.62
CA TYR A 76 12.92 10.84 10.02
C TYR A 76 12.93 11.88 8.90
N ASP A 77 13.89 12.81 8.99
CA ASP A 77 14.16 13.77 7.93
C ASP A 77 15.42 13.34 7.17
N TYR A 78 15.23 13.01 5.89
CA TYR A 78 16.34 12.61 5.02
C TYR A 78 17.08 13.79 4.39
N GLY A 79 16.68 15.03 4.71
CA GLY A 79 17.27 16.24 4.14
C GLY A 79 16.91 16.43 2.68
N THR A 80 17.92 16.64 1.83
CA THR A 80 17.74 16.88 0.39
C THR A 80 18.36 15.75 -0.42
N VAL A 81 17.59 15.21 -1.36
CA VAL A 81 18.01 14.14 -2.28
C VAL A 81 17.63 14.49 -3.71
N THR A 82 18.25 13.85 -4.68
CA THR A 82 17.91 13.99 -6.11
C THR A 82 16.81 13.01 -6.50
N ALA A 83 15.89 13.42 -7.37
CA ALA A 83 14.83 12.53 -7.84
C ALA A 83 15.43 11.28 -8.52
N GLY A 84 14.95 10.10 -8.11
CA GLY A 84 15.48 8.78 -8.50
C GLY A 84 16.29 8.11 -7.40
N GLU A 85 16.72 8.82 -6.37
CA GLU A 85 17.38 8.21 -5.22
C GLU A 85 16.39 7.46 -4.35
N LYS A 86 16.85 6.33 -3.78
CA LYS A 86 16.10 5.54 -2.80
C LYS A 86 16.63 5.82 -1.41
N VAL A 87 15.77 6.35 -0.57
CA VAL A 87 16.08 6.62 0.84
C VAL A 87 15.61 5.45 1.68
N GLN A 88 16.43 4.98 2.59
CA GLN A 88 16.09 3.94 3.56
C GLN A 88 16.36 4.41 4.97
N TYR A 89 15.46 4.08 5.88
CA TYR A 89 15.64 4.35 7.30
C TYR A 89 15.04 3.25 8.15
N ALA A 90 15.78 2.83 9.18
CA ALA A 90 15.36 1.84 10.16
C ALA A 90 14.82 2.54 11.41
N TYR A 91 13.51 2.46 11.63
CA TYR A 91 12.86 2.93 12.84
C TYR A 91 13.02 1.88 13.93
N LYS A 92 13.91 2.14 14.87
CA LYS A 92 14.13 1.25 16.01
C LYS A 92 13.01 1.42 17.03
N PHE A 93 12.59 0.29 17.58
CA PHE A 93 11.58 0.25 18.63
C PHE A 93 11.86 -0.88 19.61
N LYS A 94 11.20 -0.81 20.76
CA LYS A 94 11.29 -1.79 21.83
C LYS A 94 9.86 -2.17 22.28
N ASN A 95 9.64 -3.44 22.54
CA ASN A 95 8.47 -3.90 23.27
C ASN A 95 8.68 -3.60 24.75
N THR A 96 8.05 -2.56 25.26
CA THR A 96 8.14 -2.14 26.67
C THR A 96 6.97 -2.65 27.50
N GLY A 97 6.06 -3.40 26.90
CA GLY A 97 4.94 -4.04 27.60
C GLY A 97 5.31 -5.41 28.15
N SER A 98 4.31 -6.08 28.72
CA SER A 98 4.43 -7.40 29.35
C SER A 98 4.04 -8.57 28.44
N GLU A 99 3.44 -8.28 27.29
CA GLU A 99 2.95 -9.28 26.35
C GLU A 99 3.77 -9.27 25.05
N PRO A 100 3.82 -10.36 24.30
CA PRO A 100 4.46 -10.38 22.99
C PRO A 100 3.83 -9.35 22.04
N LEU A 101 4.66 -8.56 21.39
CA LEU A 101 4.24 -7.57 20.40
C LEU A 101 4.11 -8.21 19.03
N ILE A 102 2.95 -8.09 18.43
CA ILE A 102 2.65 -8.59 17.08
C ILE A 102 2.29 -7.42 16.18
N ILE A 103 3.08 -7.21 15.13
CA ILE A 103 2.80 -6.23 14.07
C ILE A 103 2.08 -6.96 12.95
N SER A 104 0.78 -6.76 12.85
CA SER A 104 -0.05 -7.44 11.87
C SER A 104 0.02 -6.82 10.47
N ASN A 105 0.29 -5.51 10.39
CA ASN A 105 0.37 -4.80 9.12
C ASN A 105 1.24 -3.55 9.21
N ALA A 106 1.88 -3.21 8.08
CA ALA A 106 2.53 -1.92 7.87
C ALA A 106 2.25 -1.45 6.45
N LYS A 107 1.76 -0.22 6.30
CA LYS A 107 1.34 0.32 5.01
C LYS A 107 1.82 1.75 4.83
N GLY A 108 2.53 2.00 3.72
CA GLY A 108 2.87 3.36 3.29
C GLY A 108 1.67 4.13 2.76
N SER A 109 1.69 5.45 2.89
CA SER A 109 0.65 6.35 2.35
C SER A 109 0.60 6.40 0.82
N CYS A 110 1.64 5.88 0.14
CA CYS A 110 1.72 5.72 -1.32
C CYS A 110 2.53 4.47 -1.66
N GLY A 111 2.43 3.99 -2.90
CA GLY A 111 3.28 2.91 -3.40
C GLY A 111 4.77 3.24 -3.50
N CYS A 112 5.13 4.51 -3.31
CA CYS A 112 6.51 4.99 -3.26
C CYS A 112 7.19 4.79 -1.88
N THR A 113 6.46 4.29 -0.89
CA THR A 113 6.96 4.06 0.46
C THR A 113 6.61 2.64 0.87
N VAL A 114 7.64 1.81 0.98
CA VAL A 114 7.52 0.37 1.26
C VAL A 114 8.12 0.09 2.63
N PRO A 115 7.30 -0.28 3.62
CA PRO A 115 7.79 -0.72 4.92
C PRO A 115 8.07 -2.23 4.94
N GLU A 116 9.14 -2.61 5.62
CA GLU A 116 9.45 -3.99 6.00
C GLU A 116 9.50 -4.08 7.51
N TRP A 117 8.92 -5.12 8.09
CA TRP A 117 8.79 -5.28 9.53
C TRP A 117 8.89 -6.75 9.95
N PRO A 118 9.28 -7.04 11.20
CA PRO A 118 9.30 -8.40 11.75
C PRO A 118 7.92 -9.04 11.66
N LYS A 119 7.88 -10.29 11.21
CA LYS A 119 6.63 -11.08 11.11
C LYS A 119 6.41 -11.94 12.35
N GLU A 120 7.46 -12.17 13.11
CA GLU A 120 7.42 -12.96 14.34
C GLU A 120 7.06 -12.08 15.54
N PRO A 121 6.41 -12.64 16.57
CA PRO A 121 6.16 -11.94 17.80
C PRO A 121 7.45 -11.51 18.48
N ILE A 122 7.50 -10.27 18.97
CA ILE A 122 8.65 -9.68 19.64
C ILE A 122 8.42 -9.79 21.15
N ALA A 123 9.32 -10.47 21.85
CA ALA A 123 9.17 -10.73 23.28
C ALA A 123 9.20 -9.44 24.12
N PRO A 124 8.60 -9.45 25.32
CA PRO A 124 8.74 -8.35 26.27
C PRO A 124 10.19 -7.97 26.52
N GLY A 125 10.49 -6.67 26.44
CA GLY A 125 11.83 -6.15 26.61
C GLY A 125 12.75 -6.27 25.39
N GLU A 126 12.34 -6.95 24.34
CA GLU A 126 13.10 -7.09 23.09
C GLU A 126 12.98 -5.84 22.21
N SER A 127 14.04 -5.56 21.45
CA SER A 127 14.11 -4.46 20.49
C SER A 127 14.15 -5.01 19.07
N SER A 128 13.54 -4.29 18.13
CA SER A 128 13.56 -4.60 16.72
C SER A 128 13.48 -3.31 15.91
N GLU A 129 13.34 -3.43 14.59
CA GLU A 129 13.29 -2.26 13.70
C GLU A 129 12.27 -2.46 12.56
N ILE A 130 11.80 -1.34 12.05
CA ILE A 130 10.97 -1.25 10.85
C ILE A 130 11.79 -0.51 9.80
N LEU A 131 12.16 -1.21 8.73
CA LEU A 131 12.86 -0.61 7.62
C LEU A 131 11.85 0.04 6.68
N VAL A 132 11.98 1.34 6.45
CA VAL A 132 11.14 2.08 5.52
C VAL A 132 11.98 2.54 4.35
N GLN A 133 11.58 2.13 3.15
CA GLN A 133 12.19 2.57 1.90
C GLN A 133 11.26 3.57 1.21
N PHE A 134 11.79 4.72 0.84
CA PHE A 134 11.12 5.73 0.03
C PHE A 134 11.82 5.87 -1.32
N ASP A 135 11.06 5.71 -2.39
CA ASP A 135 11.52 5.92 -3.77
C ASP A 135 11.15 7.35 -4.20
N SER A 136 12.17 8.17 -4.45
CA SER A 136 12.00 9.56 -4.87
C SER A 136 11.80 9.73 -6.37
N SER A 137 11.75 8.66 -7.16
CA SER A 137 11.48 8.71 -8.59
C SER A 137 10.16 9.43 -8.88
N ASN A 138 10.17 10.33 -9.84
CA ASN A 138 9.01 11.15 -10.19
C ASN A 138 8.44 12.00 -9.04
N LYS A 139 9.26 12.33 -8.05
CA LYS A 139 8.93 13.24 -6.96
C LYS A 139 9.75 14.51 -7.10
N SER A 140 9.23 15.63 -6.56
CA SER A 140 9.95 16.89 -6.49
C SER A 140 9.39 17.75 -5.36
N GLY A 141 10.22 18.66 -4.85
CA GLY A 141 9.87 19.56 -3.75
C GLY A 141 9.75 18.84 -2.42
N ASN A 142 9.07 19.47 -1.47
CA ASN A 142 8.89 18.92 -0.14
C ASN A 142 8.06 17.63 -0.18
N GLN A 143 8.58 16.57 0.39
CA GLN A 143 7.91 15.28 0.53
C GLN A 143 7.71 14.97 2.00
N SER A 144 6.53 14.48 2.32
CA SER A 144 6.22 13.90 3.63
C SER A 144 5.36 12.66 3.39
N LYS A 145 5.83 11.52 3.85
CA LYS A 145 5.17 10.22 3.68
C LYS A 145 4.95 9.58 5.03
N ARG A 146 3.77 9.02 5.21
CA ARG A 146 3.37 8.34 6.43
C ARG A 146 3.36 6.83 6.20
N VAL A 147 3.81 6.11 7.20
CA VAL A 147 3.62 4.66 7.32
C VAL A 147 2.70 4.40 8.50
N THR A 148 1.65 3.64 8.27
CA THR A 148 0.72 3.20 9.31
C THR A 148 1.07 1.78 9.70
N LEU A 149 1.39 1.57 10.96
CA LEU A 149 1.60 0.26 11.57
C LEU A 149 0.32 -0.16 12.27
N THR A 150 -0.04 -1.43 12.18
CA THR A 150 -1.12 -2.02 12.95
C THR A 150 -0.55 -3.13 13.81
N SER A 151 -0.78 -3.08 15.11
CA SER A 151 -0.21 -4.02 16.09
C SER A 151 -1.20 -4.26 17.25
N ASN A 152 -0.90 -5.23 18.09
CA ASN A 152 -1.67 -5.50 19.31
C ASN A 152 -1.34 -4.52 20.45
N THR A 153 -1.25 -3.23 20.12
CA THR A 153 -1.04 -2.13 21.09
C THR A 153 -2.33 -1.34 21.31
N ASN A 154 -2.34 -0.48 22.30
CA ASN A 154 -3.43 0.47 22.49
C ASN A 154 -2.85 1.91 22.51
N PRO A 155 -3.12 2.75 21.47
CA PRO A 155 -3.91 2.48 20.27
C PRO A 155 -3.29 1.41 19.36
N ALA A 156 -4.14 0.71 18.58
CA ALA A 156 -3.71 -0.35 17.67
C ALA A 156 -2.92 0.15 16.47
N GLN A 157 -2.93 1.45 16.21
CA GLN A 157 -2.21 2.07 15.11
C GLN A 157 -1.13 3.03 15.61
N THR A 158 0.04 2.90 15.00
CA THR A 158 1.16 3.83 15.19
C THR A 158 1.57 4.38 13.83
N PHE A 159 1.96 5.65 13.80
CA PHE A 159 2.33 6.35 12.57
C PHE A 159 3.81 6.71 12.59
N LEU A 160 4.52 6.32 11.53
CA LEU A 160 5.88 6.77 11.27
C LEU A 160 5.85 7.76 10.12
N THR A 161 6.74 8.75 10.13
CA THR A 161 6.82 9.77 9.08
C THR A 161 8.25 9.86 8.55
N ILE A 162 8.38 9.79 7.23
CA ILE A 162 9.64 10.11 6.53
C ILE A 162 9.42 11.38 5.72
N LYS A 163 10.30 12.37 5.87
CA LYS A 163 10.18 13.67 5.21
C LYS A 163 11.52 14.18 4.68
N GLY A 164 11.47 15.14 3.75
CA GLY A 164 12.63 15.82 3.19
C GLY A 164 12.29 16.48 1.86
N ILE A 165 13.32 16.93 1.13
CA ILE A 165 13.21 17.64 -0.12
C ILE A 165 13.77 16.80 -1.25
N VAL A 166 13.05 16.72 -2.37
CA VAL A 166 13.50 16.06 -3.58
C VAL A 166 13.75 17.11 -4.66
N ASN A 167 15.01 17.26 -5.08
CA ASN A 167 15.38 18.11 -6.18
C ASN A 167 15.21 17.37 -7.51
N LYS A 168 14.77 18.09 -8.55
CA LYS A 168 14.81 17.54 -9.90
C LYS A 168 16.27 17.34 -10.32
N PRO A 169 16.59 16.26 -11.07
CA PRO A 169 17.89 16.16 -11.70
C PRO A 169 18.08 17.39 -12.58
N GLU A 170 19.25 18.04 -12.47
CA GLU A 170 19.62 19.10 -13.40
C GLU A 170 19.74 18.46 -14.78
N ALA A 171 18.93 18.94 -15.74
CA ALA A 171 18.99 18.45 -17.10
C ALA A 171 20.42 18.73 -17.60
N ALA A 172 21.16 17.70 -17.96
CA ALA A 172 22.44 17.84 -18.63
C ALA A 172 22.20 18.63 -19.93
N GLN A 173 22.72 19.88 -19.95
CA GLN A 173 22.73 20.74 -21.14
C GLN A 173 23.76 20.24 -22.14
#